data_70b2b99a668b67bd103a82634824bd27
#
_entry.id   70b2b99a668b67bd103a82634824bd27
#
_cell.length_a   1.000
_cell.length_b   1.000
_cell.length_c   1.000
_cell.angle_alpha   90.00
_cell.angle_beta   90.00
_cell.angle_gamma   90.00
#
_symmetry.space_group_name_H-M   'P 1'
#
loop_
_entity.id
_entity.type
_entity.pdbx_description
1 polymer ?
#
loop_
_entity_poly.entity_id
_entity_poly.type
_entity_poly.pdbx_seq_one_letter_code
_entity_poly.pdbx_strand_id
1 'polypeptide(L)'
;MTFKTTLAATIALTIAVAAPLPALALDDAQKKEIGEFIKEYLVENPEILVDVQEALQKKQEAQQQAKAQSAITDNEKAIFSSPYDIALGNPKGDVTIVEFFDYNCGYCKRALSDMDALLKEDNNIRFVLKELPILGPDSLAAHKVSAAVRDIAPEKYGEFHRALLGTEGRATEESAL
;
A
#
# COMPACT_ATOMS: atom_id res chain seq x y z
N MET A 1 13.04 62.16 72.29
CA MET A 1 12.04 61.70 71.30
C MET A 1 12.69 61.76 69.94
N THR A 2 13.16 60.61 69.46
CA THR A 2 13.93 60.49 68.20
C THR A 2 13.06 59.88 67.17
N PHE A 3 12.71 60.66 66.13
CA PHE A 3 12.01 60.12 64.92
C PHE A 3 12.98 59.41 64.01
N LYS A 4 12.74 58.15 63.78
CA LYS A 4 13.47 57.31 62.74
C LYS A 4 12.63 57.42 61.48
N THR A 5 13.15 58.07 60.45
CA THR A 5 12.64 58.09 59.10
C THR A 5 13.20 56.83 58.35
N THR A 6 12.32 55.91 57.97
CA THR A 6 12.63 54.78 57.11
C THR A 6 12.46 55.19 55.66
N LEU A 7 13.57 55.11 54.89
CA LEU A 7 13.61 55.40 53.47
C LEU A 7 13.26 54.10 52.74
N ALA A 8 12.10 54.06 52.09
CA ALA A 8 11.69 52.95 51.26
C ALA A 8 12.27 53.10 49.82
N ALA A 9 13.24 52.24 49.46
CA ALA A 9 13.78 52.19 48.10
C ALA A 9 12.87 51.34 47.20
N THR A 10 12.17 51.96 46.27
CA THR A 10 11.40 51.31 45.22
C THR A 10 12.32 50.91 44.08
N ILE A 11 12.56 49.60 43.91
CA ILE A 11 13.27 49.04 42.77
C ILE A 11 12.26 48.92 41.63
N ALA A 12 12.40 49.75 40.61
CA ALA A 12 11.65 49.65 39.37
C ALA A 12 12.30 48.56 38.49
N LEU A 13 11.65 47.37 38.36
CA LEU A 13 12.04 46.31 37.49
C LEU A 13 11.60 46.63 36.04
N THR A 14 12.52 47.12 35.22
CA THR A 14 12.28 47.35 33.79
C THR A 14 12.31 46.03 33.07
N ILE A 15 11.14 45.49 32.66
CA ILE A 15 11.00 44.34 31.76
C ILE A 15 11.34 44.85 30.36
N ALA A 16 12.52 44.50 29.85
CA ALA A 16 12.88 44.71 28.47
C ALA A 16 12.08 43.72 27.61
N VAL A 17 11.02 44.20 26.94
CA VAL A 17 10.29 43.43 25.92
C VAL A 17 11.22 43.30 24.73
N ALA A 18 11.79 42.11 24.55
CA ALA A 18 12.54 41.78 23.36
C ALA A 18 11.56 41.73 22.16
N ALA A 19 11.56 42.80 21.37
CA ALA A 19 10.83 42.80 20.11
C ALA A 19 11.38 41.70 19.18
N PRO A 20 10.55 40.87 18.52
CA PRO A 20 11.03 39.90 17.54
C PRO A 20 11.74 40.69 16.44
N LEU A 21 13.02 40.34 16.22
CA LEU A 21 13.76 40.86 15.09
C LEU A 21 13.05 40.40 13.82
N PRO A 22 12.75 41.29 12.83
CA PRO A 22 12.19 40.84 11.57
C PRO A 22 13.18 39.90 10.92
N ALA A 23 12.73 38.69 10.56
CA ALA A 23 13.50 37.82 9.74
C ALA A 23 13.79 38.53 8.40
N LEU A 24 15.05 38.93 8.19
CA LEU A 24 15.47 39.58 6.95
C LEU A 24 15.27 38.59 5.80
N ALA A 25 14.27 38.82 4.95
CA ALA A 25 14.13 38.12 3.70
C ALA A 25 15.35 38.40 2.84
N LEU A 26 15.92 37.32 2.23
CA LEU A 26 17.04 37.44 1.32
C LEU A 26 16.72 38.43 0.19
N ASP A 27 17.62 39.37 -0.09
CA ASP A 27 17.52 40.22 -1.26
C ASP A 27 17.83 39.46 -2.56
N ASP A 28 17.62 40.06 -3.72
CA ASP A 28 17.77 39.41 -5.01
C ASP A 28 19.24 39.12 -5.35
N ALA A 29 20.19 39.91 -4.84
CA ALA A 29 21.60 39.66 -4.99
C ALA A 29 22.04 38.44 -4.16
N GLN A 30 21.60 38.34 -2.92
CA GLN A 30 21.86 37.19 -2.06
C GLN A 30 21.23 35.88 -2.61
N LYS A 31 20.01 35.95 -3.16
CA LYS A 31 19.39 34.78 -3.83
C LYS A 31 20.18 34.32 -5.03
N LYS A 32 20.72 35.25 -5.83
CA LYS A 32 21.55 34.93 -7.00
C LYS A 32 22.86 34.28 -6.57
N GLU A 33 23.55 34.84 -5.59
CA GLU A 33 24.83 34.31 -5.06
C GLU A 33 24.63 32.89 -4.49
N ILE A 34 23.56 32.67 -3.70
CA ILE A 34 23.21 31.34 -3.20
C ILE A 34 22.90 30.36 -4.35
N GLY A 35 22.19 30.82 -5.39
CA GLY A 35 21.88 29.97 -6.54
C GLY A 35 23.12 29.56 -7.31
N GLU A 36 24.07 30.46 -7.50
CA GLU A 36 25.39 30.18 -8.14
C GLU A 36 26.20 29.21 -7.28
N PHE A 37 26.28 29.42 -5.98
CA PHE A 37 26.95 28.51 -5.05
C PHE A 37 26.35 27.10 -5.05
N ILE A 38 24.99 26.98 -4.98
CA ILE A 38 24.33 25.67 -5.03
C ILE A 38 24.65 24.94 -6.33
N LYS A 39 24.62 25.67 -7.47
CA LYS A 39 24.93 25.07 -8.76
C LYS A 39 26.39 24.57 -8.83
N GLU A 40 27.35 25.37 -8.40
CA GLU A 40 28.76 25.00 -8.35
C GLU A 40 28.96 23.78 -7.43
N TYR A 41 28.42 23.82 -6.24
CA TYR A 41 28.52 22.73 -5.28
C TYR A 41 27.95 21.40 -5.80
N LEU A 42 26.79 21.43 -6.47
CA LEU A 42 26.18 20.23 -7.04
C LEU A 42 26.94 19.71 -8.27
N VAL A 43 27.61 20.60 -9.03
CA VAL A 43 28.46 20.20 -10.15
C VAL A 43 29.76 19.57 -9.65
N GLU A 44 30.33 20.08 -8.58
CA GLU A 44 31.53 19.52 -7.95
C GLU A 44 31.25 18.21 -7.15
N ASN A 45 30.00 18.03 -6.67
CA ASN A 45 29.60 16.87 -5.88
C ASN A 45 28.33 16.22 -6.48
N PRO A 46 28.42 15.67 -7.71
CA PRO A 46 27.24 15.14 -8.42
C PRO A 46 26.61 13.91 -7.74
N GLU A 47 27.36 13.20 -6.90
CA GLU A 47 26.88 12.06 -6.10
C GLU A 47 25.72 12.44 -5.17
N ILE A 48 25.61 13.70 -4.75
CA ILE A 48 24.51 14.18 -3.92
C ILE A 48 23.15 13.96 -4.60
N LEU A 49 23.09 14.09 -5.92
CA LEU A 49 21.85 13.84 -6.67
C LEU A 49 21.45 12.37 -6.64
N VAL A 50 22.43 11.46 -6.62
CA VAL A 50 22.18 10.01 -6.45
C VAL A 50 21.67 9.74 -5.05
N ASP A 51 22.29 10.29 -4.01
CA ASP A 51 21.86 10.14 -2.62
C ASP A 51 20.44 10.66 -2.40
N VAL A 52 20.11 11.81 -2.99
CA VAL A 52 18.76 12.41 -2.95
C VAL A 52 17.74 11.51 -3.66
N GLN A 53 18.12 10.94 -4.82
CA GLN A 53 17.23 10.03 -5.55
C GLN A 53 16.96 8.76 -4.75
N GLU A 54 17.98 8.14 -4.14
CA GLU A 54 17.82 6.98 -3.28
C GLU A 54 16.95 7.28 -2.06
N ALA A 55 17.17 8.43 -1.41
CA ALA A 55 16.36 8.87 -0.27
C ALA A 55 14.89 9.07 -0.68
N LEU A 56 14.64 9.64 -1.86
CA LEU A 56 13.29 9.82 -2.41
C LEU A 56 12.63 8.47 -2.69
N GLN A 57 13.36 7.54 -3.32
CA GLN A 57 12.86 6.19 -3.60
C GLN A 57 12.48 5.46 -2.31
N LYS A 58 13.38 5.43 -1.33
CA LYS A 58 13.08 4.82 0.00
C LYS A 58 11.84 5.42 0.66
N LYS A 59 11.69 6.75 0.57
CA LYS A 59 10.50 7.43 1.10
C LYS A 59 9.23 7.04 0.36
N GLN A 60 9.28 6.90 -0.97
CA GLN A 60 8.15 6.46 -1.78
C GLN A 60 7.76 5.01 -1.49
N GLU A 61 8.74 4.12 -1.38
CA GLU A 61 8.53 2.72 -1.01
C GLU A 61 7.88 2.59 0.38
N ALA A 62 8.39 3.30 1.37
CA ALA A 62 7.80 3.33 2.71
C ALA A 62 6.37 3.86 2.72
N GLN A 63 6.08 4.90 1.93
CA GLN A 63 4.72 5.43 1.79
C GLN A 63 3.78 4.44 1.08
N GLN A 64 4.25 3.75 0.03
CA GLN A 64 3.47 2.73 -0.66
C GLN A 64 3.17 1.55 0.27
N GLN A 65 4.17 1.09 1.01
CA GLN A 65 4.01 0.01 1.98
C GLN A 65 3.00 0.38 3.09
N ALA A 66 3.10 1.59 3.64
CA ALA A 66 2.16 2.07 4.63
C ALA A 66 0.72 2.16 4.08
N LYS A 67 0.55 2.66 2.85
CA LYS A 67 -0.76 2.70 2.18
C LYS A 67 -1.31 1.29 1.91
N ALA A 68 -0.47 0.35 1.47
CA ALA A 68 -0.89 -1.03 1.24
C ALA A 68 -1.33 -1.69 2.55
N GLN A 69 -0.57 -1.51 3.63
CA GLN A 69 -0.93 -2.03 4.95
C GLN A 69 -2.24 -1.43 5.46
N SER A 70 -2.43 -0.11 5.33
CA SER A 70 -3.68 0.56 5.70
C SER A 70 -4.86 0.02 4.87
N ALA A 71 -4.68 -0.11 3.55
CA ALA A 71 -5.72 -0.65 2.67
C ALA A 71 -6.14 -2.08 3.06
N ILE A 72 -5.20 -2.93 3.47
CA ILE A 72 -5.49 -4.28 3.96
C ILE A 72 -6.29 -4.20 5.28
N THR A 73 -5.83 -3.38 6.23
CA THR A 73 -6.49 -3.25 7.54
C THR A 73 -7.89 -2.67 7.41
N ASP A 74 -8.05 -1.61 6.61
CA ASP A 74 -9.32 -0.92 6.43
C ASP A 74 -10.36 -1.78 5.69
N ASN A 75 -9.90 -2.76 4.90
CA ASN A 75 -10.74 -3.66 4.11
C ASN A 75 -10.64 -5.13 4.56
N GLU A 76 -10.17 -5.40 5.76
CA GLU A 76 -9.90 -6.75 6.27
C GLU A 76 -11.07 -7.71 6.03
N LYS A 77 -12.29 -7.31 6.42
CA LYS A 77 -13.47 -8.12 6.23
C LYS A 77 -13.78 -8.40 4.76
N ALA A 78 -13.63 -7.40 3.90
CA ALA A 78 -13.87 -7.55 2.47
C ALA A 78 -12.80 -8.42 1.80
N ILE A 79 -11.56 -8.38 2.28
CA ILE A 79 -10.46 -9.16 1.73
C ILE A 79 -10.53 -10.61 2.20
N PHE A 80 -10.73 -10.86 3.50
CA PHE A 80 -10.56 -12.19 4.07
C PHE A 80 -11.87 -12.94 4.32
N SER A 81 -13.03 -12.27 4.34
CA SER A 81 -14.28 -12.86 4.80
C SER A 81 -15.51 -12.40 4.02
N SER A 82 -15.35 -12.01 2.76
CA SER A 82 -16.47 -11.63 1.91
C SER A 82 -17.39 -12.84 1.63
N PRO A 83 -18.72 -12.68 1.66
CA PRO A 83 -19.65 -13.76 1.34
C PRO A 83 -19.69 -14.11 -0.16
N TYR A 84 -19.04 -13.30 -0.99
CA TYR A 84 -18.98 -13.50 -2.45
C TYR A 84 -17.75 -14.29 -2.89
N ASP A 85 -16.87 -14.65 -1.96
CA ASP A 85 -15.65 -15.39 -2.29
C ASP A 85 -15.81 -16.88 -1.97
N ILE A 86 -15.04 -17.68 -2.69
CA ILE A 86 -14.88 -19.09 -2.36
C ILE A 86 -13.55 -19.28 -1.64
N ALA A 87 -13.59 -20.05 -0.57
CA ALA A 87 -12.39 -20.50 0.11
C ALA A 87 -12.18 -21.99 -0.14
N LEU A 88 -10.98 -22.34 -0.61
CA LEU A 88 -10.52 -23.72 -0.75
C LEU A 88 -9.68 -24.12 0.47
N GLY A 89 -9.51 -25.43 0.69
CA GLY A 89 -8.76 -25.96 1.83
C GLY A 89 -9.56 -25.95 3.12
N ASN A 90 -8.91 -25.60 4.23
CA ASN A 90 -9.53 -25.65 5.57
C ASN A 90 -10.21 -24.31 5.91
N PRO A 91 -11.55 -24.26 6.04
CA PRO A 91 -12.25 -23.03 6.41
C PRO A 91 -11.84 -22.45 7.78
N LYS A 92 -11.24 -23.28 8.65
CA LYS A 92 -10.74 -22.93 9.98
C LYS A 92 -9.21 -22.92 10.04
N GLY A 93 -8.54 -22.89 8.89
CA GLY A 93 -7.08 -22.82 8.81
C GLY A 93 -6.55 -21.57 9.51
N ASP A 94 -5.39 -21.72 10.15
CA ASP A 94 -4.71 -20.66 10.87
C ASP A 94 -3.90 -19.73 9.94
N VAL A 95 -3.63 -20.18 8.71
CA VAL A 95 -3.05 -19.38 7.65
C VAL A 95 -4.08 -19.12 6.55
N THR A 96 -4.32 -17.84 6.24
CA THR A 96 -5.19 -17.48 5.12
C THR A 96 -4.36 -16.85 4.00
N ILE A 97 -4.41 -17.45 2.81
CA ILE A 97 -3.85 -16.91 1.58
C ILE A 97 -5.00 -16.33 0.75
N VAL A 98 -4.83 -15.12 0.25
CA VAL A 98 -5.82 -14.47 -0.63
C VAL A 98 -5.18 -14.27 -1.98
N GLU A 99 -5.78 -14.85 -3.03
CA GLU A 99 -5.36 -14.67 -4.41
C GLU A 99 -6.39 -13.83 -5.17
N PHE A 100 -5.94 -12.72 -5.76
CA PHE A 100 -6.69 -11.99 -6.78
C PHE A 100 -6.29 -12.54 -8.14
N PHE A 101 -7.24 -13.11 -8.87
CA PHE A 101 -6.94 -13.84 -10.10
C PHE A 101 -7.82 -13.44 -11.28
N ASP A 102 -7.32 -13.68 -12.47
CA ASP A 102 -8.04 -13.63 -13.74
C ASP A 102 -7.79 -14.92 -14.51
N TYR A 103 -8.83 -15.57 -15.04
CA TYR A 103 -8.71 -16.82 -15.79
C TYR A 103 -7.81 -16.72 -17.03
N ASN A 104 -7.58 -15.51 -17.54
CA ASN A 104 -6.67 -15.24 -18.65
C ASN A 104 -5.27 -14.78 -18.22
N CYS A 105 -4.99 -14.73 -16.93
CA CYS A 105 -3.68 -14.35 -16.42
C CYS A 105 -2.71 -15.54 -16.45
N GLY A 106 -1.65 -15.42 -17.27
CA GLY A 106 -0.65 -16.48 -17.38
C GLY A 106 0.12 -16.74 -16.08
N TYR A 107 0.24 -15.75 -15.20
CA TYR A 107 0.83 -15.93 -13.86
C TYR A 107 -0.11 -16.70 -12.93
N CYS A 108 -1.42 -16.40 -12.95
CA CYS A 108 -2.42 -17.13 -12.18
C CYS A 108 -2.52 -18.59 -12.62
N LYS A 109 -2.46 -18.85 -13.95
CA LYS A 109 -2.41 -20.22 -14.47
C LYS A 109 -1.20 -21.01 -13.95
N ARG A 110 -0.03 -20.38 -13.84
CA ARG A 110 1.15 -21.02 -13.25
C ARG A 110 1.03 -21.21 -11.74
N ALA A 111 0.45 -20.24 -11.03
CA ALA A 111 0.26 -20.33 -9.59
C ALA A 111 -0.72 -21.42 -9.14
N LEU A 112 -1.56 -21.93 -10.05
CA LEU A 112 -2.50 -23.01 -9.76
C LEU A 112 -1.80 -24.25 -9.19
N SER A 113 -0.66 -24.65 -9.76
CA SER A 113 0.13 -25.78 -9.25
C SER A 113 0.68 -25.55 -7.85
N ASP A 114 1.07 -24.30 -7.55
CA ASP A 114 1.58 -23.92 -6.24
C ASP A 114 0.46 -23.92 -5.20
N MET A 115 -0.73 -23.41 -5.56
CA MET A 115 -1.93 -23.48 -4.71
C MET A 115 -2.26 -24.93 -4.35
N ASP A 116 -2.31 -25.85 -5.35
CA ASP A 116 -2.64 -27.23 -5.11
C ASP A 116 -1.57 -27.96 -4.27
N ALA A 117 -0.29 -27.62 -4.47
CA ALA A 117 0.80 -28.15 -3.65
C ALA A 117 0.66 -27.70 -2.18
N LEU A 118 0.46 -26.40 -1.95
CA LEU A 118 0.28 -25.85 -0.61
C LEU A 118 -0.91 -26.48 0.12
N LEU A 119 -2.07 -26.58 -0.54
CA LEU A 119 -3.27 -27.18 0.05
C LEU A 119 -3.12 -28.68 0.35
N LYS A 120 -2.22 -29.35 -0.36
CA LYS A 120 -1.90 -30.77 -0.12
C LYS A 120 -0.90 -30.97 1.02
N GLU A 121 0.08 -30.07 1.13
CA GLU A 121 1.16 -30.14 2.12
C GLU A 121 0.73 -29.68 3.50
N ASP A 122 -0.13 -28.66 3.57
CA ASP A 122 -0.59 -28.07 4.81
C ASP A 122 -2.14 -28.01 4.91
N ASN A 123 -2.69 -28.83 5.78
CA ASN A 123 -4.12 -28.91 6.04
C ASN A 123 -4.67 -27.72 6.85
N ASN A 124 -3.82 -26.79 7.27
CA ASN A 124 -4.21 -25.58 8.03
C ASN A 124 -4.27 -24.33 7.16
N ILE A 125 -4.16 -24.48 5.84
CA ILE A 125 -4.31 -23.37 4.90
C ILE A 125 -5.78 -23.20 4.50
N ARG A 126 -6.23 -21.95 4.56
CA ARG A 126 -7.46 -21.45 3.95
C ARG A 126 -7.09 -20.57 2.76
N PHE A 127 -7.45 -20.96 1.54
CA PHE A 127 -7.13 -20.26 0.31
C PHE A 127 -8.36 -19.54 -0.23
N VAL A 128 -8.37 -18.19 -0.16
CA VAL A 128 -9.50 -17.35 -0.59
C VAL A 128 -9.27 -16.87 -2.01
N LEU A 129 -10.19 -17.20 -2.91
CA LEU A 129 -10.15 -16.83 -4.32
C LEU A 129 -10.97 -15.57 -4.56
N LYS A 130 -10.31 -14.53 -5.08
CA LYS A 130 -10.88 -13.22 -5.44
C LYS A 130 -10.88 -13.02 -6.93
N GLU A 131 -12.04 -13.03 -7.53
CA GLU A 131 -12.22 -12.80 -8.96
C GLU A 131 -11.87 -11.35 -9.35
N LEU A 132 -10.94 -11.16 -10.28
CA LEU A 132 -10.48 -9.86 -10.76
C LEU A 132 -10.37 -9.83 -12.29
N PRO A 133 -11.50 -9.77 -13.04
CA PRO A 133 -11.53 -9.87 -14.50
C PRO A 133 -11.07 -8.57 -15.19
N ILE A 134 -9.77 -8.31 -15.22
CA ILE A 134 -9.16 -7.08 -15.74
C ILE A 134 -8.51 -7.24 -17.11
N LEU A 135 -8.40 -8.47 -17.65
CA LEU A 135 -7.70 -8.76 -18.90
C LEU A 135 -8.60 -8.79 -20.14
N GLY A 136 -9.73 -8.11 -20.07
CA GLY A 136 -10.58 -7.84 -21.21
C GLY A 136 -11.95 -8.53 -21.18
N PRO A 137 -12.73 -8.43 -22.30
CA PRO A 137 -14.12 -8.90 -22.35
C PRO A 137 -14.28 -10.40 -22.08
N ASP A 138 -13.37 -11.22 -22.62
CA ASP A 138 -13.40 -12.68 -22.42
C ASP A 138 -13.20 -13.05 -20.94
N SER A 139 -12.28 -12.35 -20.24
CA SER A 139 -12.11 -12.52 -18.80
C SER A 139 -13.40 -12.22 -18.05
N LEU A 140 -14.04 -11.10 -18.37
CA LEU A 140 -15.31 -10.75 -17.74
C LEU A 140 -16.39 -11.80 -18.03
N ALA A 141 -16.46 -12.33 -19.26
CA ALA A 141 -17.42 -13.36 -19.64
C ALA A 141 -17.18 -14.67 -18.88
N ALA A 142 -15.93 -15.15 -18.82
CA ALA A 142 -15.56 -16.34 -18.07
C ALA A 142 -15.87 -16.20 -16.56
N HIS A 143 -15.59 -15.04 -15.97
CA HIS A 143 -15.90 -14.77 -14.55
C HIS A 143 -17.40 -14.67 -14.26
N LYS A 144 -18.24 -14.29 -15.22
CA LYS A 144 -19.71 -14.38 -15.07
C LYS A 144 -20.18 -15.82 -14.94
N VAL A 145 -19.59 -16.74 -15.74
CA VAL A 145 -19.90 -18.17 -15.60
C VAL A 145 -19.40 -18.69 -14.26
N SER A 146 -18.18 -18.32 -13.86
CA SER A 146 -17.62 -18.64 -12.55
C SER A 146 -18.52 -18.20 -11.39
N ALA A 147 -19.03 -16.97 -11.46
CA ALA A 147 -19.97 -16.46 -10.45
C ALA A 147 -21.27 -17.28 -10.41
N ALA A 148 -21.79 -17.70 -11.55
CA ALA A 148 -22.96 -18.57 -11.61
C ALA A 148 -22.68 -19.94 -10.99
N VAL A 149 -21.51 -20.55 -11.26
CA VAL A 149 -21.11 -21.82 -10.62
C VAL A 149 -21.02 -21.67 -9.10
N ARG A 150 -20.41 -20.57 -8.60
CA ARG A 150 -20.34 -20.27 -7.18
C ARG A 150 -21.73 -20.19 -6.54
N ASP A 151 -22.67 -19.56 -7.20
CA ASP A 151 -24.02 -19.30 -6.66
C ASP A 151 -24.94 -20.55 -6.74
N ILE A 152 -24.77 -21.40 -7.75
CA ILE A 152 -25.63 -22.55 -8.04
C ILE A 152 -25.07 -23.85 -7.45
N ALA A 153 -23.76 -24.05 -7.54
CA ALA A 153 -23.06 -25.27 -7.15
C ALA A 153 -21.72 -24.98 -6.47
N PRO A 154 -21.72 -24.31 -5.31
CA PRO A 154 -20.49 -23.87 -4.63
C PRO A 154 -19.56 -25.03 -4.27
N GLU A 155 -20.08 -26.24 -4.07
CA GLU A 155 -19.29 -27.44 -3.80
C GLU A 155 -18.43 -27.89 -5.01
N LYS A 156 -18.82 -27.48 -6.22
CA LYS A 156 -18.10 -27.77 -7.46
C LYS A 156 -17.15 -26.66 -7.88
N TYR A 157 -17.19 -25.54 -7.21
CA TYR A 157 -16.39 -24.37 -7.62
C TYR A 157 -14.90 -24.66 -7.66
N GLY A 158 -14.36 -25.40 -6.71
CA GLY A 158 -12.94 -25.76 -6.69
C GLY A 158 -12.50 -26.62 -7.87
N GLU A 159 -13.35 -27.53 -8.33
CA GLU A 159 -13.12 -28.35 -9.54
C GLU A 159 -13.22 -27.48 -10.80
N PHE A 160 -14.27 -26.69 -10.91
CA PHE A 160 -14.47 -25.73 -12.00
C PHE A 160 -13.29 -24.76 -12.12
N HIS A 161 -12.88 -24.15 -11.01
CA HIS A 161 -11.77 -23.21 -10.97
C HIS A 161 -10.48 -23.82 -11.53
N ARG A 162 -10.13 -25.04 -11.09
CA ARG A 162 -8.95 -25.75 -11.58
C ARG A 162 -9.05 -26.09 -13.06
N ALA A 163 -10.20 -26.55 -13.50
CA ALA A 163 -10.42 -26.89 -14.90
C ALA A 163 -10.27 -25.65 -15.80
N LEU A 164 -10.96 -24.56 -15.46
CA LEU A 164 -10.95 -23.35 -16.29
C LEU A 164 -9.60 -22.61 -16.24
N LEU A 165 -9.00 -22.47 -15.06
CA LEU A 165 -7.69 -21.83 -14.93
C LEU A 165 -6.57 -22.66 -15.56
N GLY A 166 -6.67 -23.98 -15.49
CA GLY A 166 -5.72 -24.93 -16.09
C GLY A 166 -5.86 -25.10 -17.60
N THR A 167 -6.90 -24.54 -18.23
CA THR A 167 -7.14 -24.66 -19.67
C THR A 167 -6.00 -24.02 -20.48
N GLU A 168 -5.56 -24.69 -21.53
CA GLU A 168 -4.69 -24.08 -22.53
C GLU A 168 -5.45 -23.05 -23.35
N GLY A 169 -4.78 -21.93 -23.65
CA GLY A 169 -5.38 -20.84 -24.39
C GLY A 169 -6.18 -19.87 -23.53
N ARG A 170 -7.15 -19.21 -24.19
CA ARG A 170 -7.92 -18.12 -23.59
C ARG A 170 -9.22 -18.63 -22.98
N ALA A 171 -9.49 -18.28 -21.74
CA ALA A 171 -10.78 -18.52 -21.11
C ALA A 171 -11.82 -17.55 -21.68
N THR A 172 -12.92 -18.09 -22.18
CA THR A 172 -14.08 -17.37 -22.74
C THR A 172 -15.36 -17.86 -22.06
N GLU A 173 -16.51 -17.27 -22.38
CA GLU A 173 -17.82 -17.81 -21.95
C GLU A 173 -18.00 -19.26 -22.42
N GLU A 174 -17.71 -19.53 -23.69
CA GLU A 174 -17.86 -20.86 -24.29
C GLU A 174 -16.98 -21.93 -23.63
N SER A 175 -15.71 -21.60 -23.31
CA SER A 175 -14.80 -22.54 -22.65
C SER A 175 -15.12 -22.71 -21.15
N ALA A 176 -15.93 -21.83 -20.56
CA ALA A 176 -16.32 -21.89 -19.17
C ALA A 176 -17.66 -22.63 -18.96
N LEU A 177 -18.42 -22.87 -20.03
CA LEU A 177 -19.68 -23.64 -20.02
C LEU A 177 -19.41 -25.12 -20.21
#